data_61810b2676d53dac8d52c233c43c54ec
#
_entry.id   61810b2676d53dac8d52c233c43c54ec
#
_cell.length_a   1.000
_cell.length_b   1.000
_cell.length_c   1.000
_cell.angle_alpha   90.00
_cell.angle_beta   90.00
_cell.angle_gamma   90.00
#
_symmetry.space_group_name_H-M   'P 1'
#
loop_
_entity.id
_entity.type
_entity.pdbx_description
1 polymer ?
#
loop_
_entity_poly.entity_id
_entity_poly.type
_entity_poly.pdbx_seq_one_letter_code
_entity_poly.pdbx_strand_id
1 'polypeptide(L)'
;LWRPAFLSIHIFNNFSGENLYKLTIAFCPEMRYTINNLRELEPTNSTEASMNKSQFFDHEIEFIQSEDLRSFVRYYFDCIVPDYFWTIGASSSGKFHPAMSQGEGGLVRHTKAVAWFCEELLRMSQWAYLTDERKDYARVACLLHDTAKYGLHEFDKELYPKHGAIAADQVCRTWMVFFESDCPYELTQAIKSHMGQWTTDKADRPFTPIDRLVHMADYVASRAFIDIPAINADYNDKAELDEISPELPWEEE
;
A
#
# COMPACT_ATOMS: atom_id res chain seq x y z
N LEU A 1 2.92 14.30 -29.21
CA LEU A 1 1.57 14.92 -29.23
C LEU A 1 0.58 13.92 -28.65
N TRP A 2 0.39 13.99 -27.35
CA TRP A 2 -0.62 13.19 -26.62
C TRP A 2 -1.98 13.86 -26.83
N ARG A 3 -2.97 13.09 -27.31
CA ARG A 3 -4.37 13.52 -27.28
C ARG A 3 -4.99 13.01 -26.00
N PRO A 4 -5.69 13.87 -25.21
CA PRO A 4 -6.45 13.39 -24.07
C PRO A 4 -7.63 12.54 -24.57
N ALA A 5 -7.82 11.42 -23.93
CA ALA A 5 -8.97 10.56 -24.20
C ALA A 5 -10.17 11.03 -23.41
N PHE A 6 -11.31 11.06 -24.05
CA PHE A 6 -12.59 11.44 -23.45
C PHE A 6 -13.22 10.25 -22.74
N LEU A 7 -13.60 10.46 -21.49
CA LEU A 7 -14.44 9.56 -20.71
C LEU A 7 -15.90 9.86 -21.07
N SER A 8 -16.65 8.86 -21.47
CA SER A 8 -18.11 8.98 -21.67
C SER A 8 -18.81 7.95 -20.79
N ILE A 9 -19.56 8.43 -19.80
CA ILE A 9 -20.39 7.60 -18.94
C ILE A 9 -21.79 7.58 -19.51
N HIS A 10 -22.29 6.41 -19.90
CA HIS A 10 -23.68 6.22 -20.25
C HIS A 10 -24.40 5.44 -19.16
N ILE A 11 -25.37 6.09 -18.52
CA ILE A 11 -26.26 5.46 -17.53
C ILE A 11 -27.48 4.93 -18.29
N PHE A 12 -27.71 3.63 -18.19
CA PHE A 12 -28.92 2.98 -18.68
C PHE A 12 -29.69 2.36 -17.52
N ASN A 13 -30.94 2.73 -17.35
CA ASN A 13 -31.83 2.04 -16.42
C ASN A 13 -32.48 0.86 -17.17
N ASN A 14 -32.45 -0.33 -16.55
CA ASN A 14 -33.23 -1.44 -17.04
C ASN A 14 -34.66 -1.39 -16.44
N PHE A 15 -35.56 -2.18 -17.02
CA PHE A 15 -36.98 -2.24 -16.62
C PHE A 15 -37.22 -2.77 -15.18
N SER A 16 -36.22 -3.25 -14.49
CA SER A 16 -36.28 -3.74 -13.10
C SER A 16 -35.76 -2.76 -12.05
N GLY A 17 -35.35 -1.54 -12.44
CA GLY A 17 -34.94 -0.49 -11.49
C GLY A 17 -33.50 -0.64 -10.95
N GLU A 18 -32.70 -1.51 -11.52
CA GLU A 18 -31.28 -1.67 -11.16
C GLU A 18 -30.43 -0.78 -12.05
N ASN A 19 -29.52 -0.02 -11.42
CA ASN A 19 -28.55 0.80 -12.11
C ASN A 19 -27.43 -0.07 -12.70
N LEU A 20 -27.47 -0.32 -14.00
CA LEU A 20 -26.38 -0.94 -14.73
C LEU A 20 -25.39 0.14 -15.18
N TYR A 21 -24.22 0.21 -14.56
CA TYR A 21 -23.15 1.08 -14.99
C TYR A 21 -22.36 0.42 -16.12
N LYS A 22 -22.53 0.93 -17.35
CA LYS A 22 -21.67 0.54 -18.46
C LYS A 22 -20.55 1.56 -18.62
N LEU A 23 -19.43 1.32 -17.95
CA LEU A 23 -18.21 2.10 -18.12
C LEU A 23 -17.53 1.64 -19.42
N THR A 24 -17.61 2.43 -20.48
CA THR A 24 -16.82 2.19 -21.69
C THR A 24 -15.60 3.08 -21.64
N ILE A 25 -14.50 2.55 -21.07
CA ILE A 25 -13.20 3.20 -21.13
C ILE A 25 -12.53 2.74 -22.44
N ALA A 26 -12.42 3.65 -23.40
CA ALA A 26 -11.67 3.40 -24.64
C ALA A 26 -10.18 3.64 -24.37
N PHE A 27 -9.54 2.75 -23.61
CA PHE A 27 -8.10 2.80 -23.35
C PHE A 27 -7.50 1.40 -23.33
N CYS A 28 -6.29 1.32 -23.83
CA CYS A 28 -5.34 0.21 -23.84
C CYS A 28 -5.95 -1.22 -23.80
N PRO A 29 -5.58 -2.13 -24.71
CA PRO A 29 -6.09 -3.50 -24.75
C PRO A 29 -5.96 -4.26 -23.42
N GLU A 30 -4.92 -3.94 -22.63
CA GLU A 30 -4.64 -4.56 -21.34
C GLU A 30 -5.66 -4.18 -20.25
N MET A 31 -6.20 -2.95 -20.26
CA MET A 31 -7.26 -2.53 -19.34
C MET A 31 -8.61 -3.23 -19.60
N ARG A 32 -8.89 -3.62 -20.86
CA ARG A 32 -10.11 -4.38 -21.18
C ARG A 32 -10.11 -5.76 -20.54
N TYR A 33 -8.94 -6.35 -20.37
CA TYR A 33 -8.78 -7.66 -19.73
C TYR A 33 -9.19 -7.62 -18.24
N THR A 34 -8.76 -6.59 -17.51
CA THR A 34 -9.08 -6.41 -16.09
C THR A 34 -10.57 -6.16 -15.83
N ILE A 35 -11.23 -5.34 -16.67
CA ILE A 35 -12.67 -5.01 -16.53
C ILE A 35 -13.56 -6.20 -16.89
N ASN A 36 -13.17 -7.02 -17.87
CA ASN A 36 -13.92 -8.22 -18.21
C ASN A 36 -13.86 -9.29 -17.11
N ASN A 37 -12.74 -9.40 -16.40
CA ASN A 37 -12.61 -10.34 -15.27
C ASN A 37 -13.43 -9.92 -14.05
N LEU A 38 -13.71 -8.61 -13.85
CA LEU A 38 -14.63 -8.13 -12.81
C LEU A 38 -16.10 -8.50 -13.07
N ARG A 39 -16.46 -8.87 -14.31
CA ARG A 39 -17.83 -9.28 -14.69
C ARG A 39 -18.11 -10.77 -14.47
N GLU A 40 -17.09 -11.59 -14.36
CA GLU A 40 -17.23 -13.06 -14.17
C GLU A 40 -17.22 -13.49 -12.71
N LEU A 41 -17.14 -12.56 -11.75
CA LEU A 41 -17.36 -12.82 -10.33
C LEU A 41 -18.87 -12.82 -10.01
N GLU A 42 -19.65 -13.61 -10.75
CA GLU A 42 -20.90 -14.14 -10.19
C GLU A 42 -20.54 -14.97 -8.97
N PRO A 43 -21.28 -14.87 -7.84
CA PRO A 43 -20.98 -15.66 -6.65
C PRO A 43 -21.20 -17.14 -6.99
N THR A 44 -20.12 -17.82 -7.38
CA THR A 44 -20.14 -19.28 -7.38
C THR A 44 -20.30 -19.70 -5.93
N ASN A 45 -21.34 -20.44 -5.67
CA ASN A 45 -21.67 -21.08 -4.40
C ASN A 45 -20.59 -22.11 -4.01
N SER A 46 -19.36 -21.65 -3.76
CA SER A 46 -18.34 -22.39 -3.07
C SER A 46 -18.13 -21.74 -1.71
N THR A 47 -18.46 -22.47 -0.66
CA THR A 47 -18.41 -22.13 0.77
C THR A 47 -16.96 -21.97 1.30
N GLU A 48 -16.06 -21.41 0.55
CA GLU A 48 -14.81 -20.82 1.02
C GLU A 48 -14.96 -19.32 0.87
N ALA A 49 -15.25 -18.63 1.99
CA ALA A 49 -15.19 -17.19 2.05
C ALA A 49 -13.77 -16.79 1.65
N SER A 50 -13.60 -16.24 0.45
CA SER A 50 -12.34 -15.65 0.03
C SER A 50 -12.01 -14.56 1.06
N MET A 51 -10.98 -14.80 1.86
CA MET A 51 -10.53 -13.85 2.88
C MET A 51 -10.01 -12.60 2.15
N ASN A 52 -10.61 -11.44 2.41
CA ASN A 52 -10.12 -10.19 1.86
C ASN A 52 -8.69 -9.95 2.37
N LYS A 53 -7.74 -9.85 1.47
CA LYS A 53 -6.31 -9.70 1.81
C LYS A 53 -6.02 -8.41 2.58
N SER A 54 -6.82 -7.38 2.40
CA SER A 54 -6.73 -6.11 3.15
C SER A 54 -6.89 -6.31 4.66
N GLN A 55 -7.54 -7.38 5.12
CA GLN A 55 -7.72 -7.68 6.54
C GLN A 55 -6.39 -7.88 7.28
N PHE A 56 -5.33 -8.29 6.59
CA PHE A 56 -3.99 -8.34 7.18
C PHE A 56 -3.49 -6.97 7.65
N PHE A 57 -4.04 -5.88 7.14
CA PHE A 57 -3.67 -4.51 7.47
C PHE A 57 -4.79 -3.72 8.16
N ASP A 58 -5.82 -4.40 8.69
CA ASP A 58 -6.97 -3.72 9.31
C ASP A 58 -6.53 -2.68 10.34
N HIS A 59 -5.59 -3.05 11.22
CA HIS A 59 -5.10 -2.15 12.26
C HIS A 59 -4.35 -0.95 11.68
N GLU A 60 -3.47 -1.16 10.73
CA GLU A 60 -2.66 -0.11 10.11
C GLU A 60 -3.50 0.80 9.21
N ILE A 61 -4.54 0.27 8.57
CA ILE A 61 -5.49 1.07 7.77
C ILE A 61 -6.28 2.03 8.67
N GLU A 62 -6.59 1.65 9.91
CA GLU A 62 -7.29 2.53 10.85
C GLU A 62 -6.46 3.76 11.30
N PHE A 63 -5.16 3.78 11.07
CA PHE A 63 -4.34 4.99 11.25
C PHE A 63 -4.75 6.12 10.30
N ILE A 64 -5.26 5.79 9.12
CA ILE A 64 -5.72 6.75 8.11
C ILE A 64 -7.03 7.39 8.60
N GLN A 65 -7.08 8.73 8.64
CA GLN A 65 -8.26 9.45 9.14
C GLN A 65 -9.38 9.51 8.10
N SER A 66 -9.03 9.63 6.81
CA SER A 66 -9.98 9.68 5.71
C SER A 66 -10.60 8.31 5.42
N GLU A 67 -11.92 8.23 5.49
CA GLU A 67 -12.70 7.03 5.12
C GLU A 67 -12.49 6.62 3.65
N ASP A 68 -12.45 7.61 2.77
CA ASP A 68 -12.25 7.37 1.33
C ASP A 68 -10.86 6.77 1.06
N LEU A 69 -9.82 7.25 1.77
CA LEU A 69 -8.47 6.70 1.65
C LEU A 69 -8.36 5.30 2.28
N ARG A 70 -9.05 5.01 3.39
CA ARG A 70 -9.14 3.65 3.93
C ARG A 70 -9.76 2.71 2.90
N SER A 71 -10.87 3.13 2.29
CA SER A 71 -11.55 2.34 1.24
C SER A 71 -10.67 2.11 0.03
N PHE A 72 -9.91 3.13 -0.41
CA PHE A 72 -8.95 3.02 -1.48
C PHE A 72 -7.83 2.00 -1.17
N VAL A 73 -7.26 2.06 0.03
CA VAL A 73 -6.18 1.15 0.44
C VAL A 73 -6.69 -0.29 0.54
N ARG A 74 -7.89 -0.52 1.08
CA ARG A 74 -8.52 -1.84 1.10
C ARG A 74 -8.71 -2.39 -0.32
N TYR A 75 -9.31 -1.59 -1.20
CA TYR A 75 -9.46 -1.97 -2.61
C TYR A 75 -8.12 -2.32 -3.26
N TYR A 76 -7.08 -1.51 -2.99
CA TYR A 76 -5.76 -1.72 -3.57
C TYR A 76 -5.15 -3.06 -3.13
N PHE A 77 -5.23 -3.39 -1.84
CA PHE A 77 -4.74 -4.67 -1.32
C PHE A 77 -5.53 -5.87 -1.83
N ASP A 78 -6.85 -5.75 -1.93
CA ASP A 78 -7.71 -6.86 -2.33
C ASP A 78 -7.65 -7.15 -3.83
N CYS A 79 -7.46 -6.11 -4.68
CA CYS A 79 -7.65 -6.22 -6.12
C CYS A 79 -6.38 -5.99 -6.96
N ILE A 80 -5.37 -5.28 -6.43
CA ILE A 80 -4.24 -4.78 -7.25
C ILE A 80 -2.92 -5.43 -6.87
N VAL A 81 -2.69 -5.70 -5.58
CA VAL A 81 -1.41 -6.19 -5.08
C VAL A 81 -1.13 -7.62 -5.58
N PRO A 82 0.04 -7.88 -6.18
CA PRO A 82 0.41 -9.20 -6.71
C PRO A 82 0.45 -10.28 -5.62
N ASP A 83 0.14 -11.53 -5.99
CA ASP A 83 0.09 -12.67 -5.06
C ASP A 83 1.40 -12.92 -4.33
N TYR A 84 2.53 -12.70 -4.99
CA TYR A 84 3.84 -12.91 -4.37
C TYR A 84 4.09 -12.02 -3.15
N PHE A 85 3.48 -10.82 -3.10
CA PHE A 85 3.61 -9.88 -1.97
C PHE A 85 3.29 -10.53 -0.62
N TRP A 86 2.30 -11.41 -0.61
CA TRP A 86 1.78 -12.06 0.60
C TRP A 86 2.66 -13.18 1.12
N THR A 87 3.57 -13.71 0.30
CA THR A 87 4.33 -14.93 0.61
C THR A 87 5.83 -14.71 0.74
N ILE A 88 6.38 -13.62 0.20
CA ILE A 88 7.83 -13.42 0.19
C ILE A 88 8.33 -12.68 1.43
N GLY A 89 9.66 -12.81 1.68
CA GLY A 89 10.39 -11.98 2.63
C GLY A 89 10.65 -10.56 2.10
N ALA A 90 10.81 -9.60 3.01
CA ALA A 90 11.14 -8.23 2.65
C ALA A 90 12.54 -8.09 2.04
N SER A 91 13.46 -9.01 2.34
CA SER A 91 14.82 -9.00 1.84
C SER A 91 15.21 -10.35 1.26
N SER A 92 15.81 -10.33 0.09
CA SER A 92 16.36 -11.54 -0.55
C SER A 92 17.61 -12.09 0.16
N SER A 93 18.37 -11.25 0.88
CA SER A 93 19.61 -11.64 1.56
C SER A 93 19.44 -11.87 3.05
N GLY A 94 18.39 -11.37 3.68
CA GLY A 94 18.16 -11.41 5.13
C GLY A 94 19.18 -10.65 5.98
N LYS A 95 20.22 -10.05 5.35
CA LYS A 95 21.39 -9.53 6.06
C LYS A 95 21.11 -8.24 6.85
N PHE A 96 20.24 -7.39 6.35
CA PHE A 96 20.04 -6.05 6.89
C PHE A 96 18.67 -5.87 7.53
N HIS A 97 17.71 -6.70 7.19
CA HIS A 97 16.33 -6.64 7.69
C HIS A 97 16.18 -7.42 9.00
N PRO A 98 15.24 -7.02 9.88
CA PRO A 98 14.95 -7.76 11.10
C PRO A 98 14.46 -9.18 10.81
N ALA A 99 14.59 -10.06 11.80
CA ALA A 99 14.16 -11.46 11.66
C ALA A 99 12.68 -11.58 11.28
N MET A 100 11.83 -10.72 11.86
CA MET A 100 10.38 -10.68 11.56
C MET A 100 10.07 -10.41 10.08
N SER A 101 10.94 -9.70 9.36
CA SER A 101 10.73 -9.36 7.94
C SER A 101 11.30 -10.42 6.98
N GLN A 102 11.73 -11.58 7.50
CA GLN A 102 12.30 -12.66 6.69
C GLN A 102 11.28 -13.79 6.48
N GLY A 103 11.55 -14.62 5.47
CA GLY A 103 10.72 -15.79 5.17
C GLY A 103 9.32 -15.45 4.67
N GLU A 104 8.42 -16.42 4.75
CA GLU A 104 7.05 -16.30 4.29
C GLU A 104 6.30 -15.17 5.04
N GLY A 105 5.56 -14.33 4.30
CA GLY A 105 4.86 -13.16 4.84
C GLY A 105 5.76 -12.04 5.39
N GLY A 106 7.09 -12.16 5.22
CA GLY A 106 8.04 -11.17 5.73
C GLY A 106 7.85 -9.78 5.13
N LEU A 107 7.40 -9.68 3.86
CA LEU A 107 7.10 -8.39 3.24
C LEU A 107 5.85 -7.74 3.83
N VAL A 108 4.84 -8.52 4.18
CA VAL A 108 3.64 -8.03 4.91
C VAL A 108 4.06 -7.47 6.27
N ARG A 109 4.84 -8.22 7.06
CA ARG A 109 5.31 -7.77 8.38
C ARG A 109 6.22 -6.53 8.29
N HIS A 110 7.06 -6.44 7.27
CA HIS A 110 7.83 -5.23 6.99
C HIS A 110 6.92 -4.02 6.72
N THR A 111 5.92 -4.18 5.86
CA THR A 111 4.96 -3.10 5.54
C THR A 111 4.20 -2.63 6.78
N LYS A 112 3.79 -3.56 7.67
CA LYS A 112 3.22 -3.21 8.98
C LYS A 112 4.19 -2.39 9.82
N ALA A 113 5.44 -2.82 9.93
CA ALA A 113 6.47 -2.09 10.67
C ALA A 113 6.68 -0.67 10.12
N VAL A 114 6.67 -0.51 8.80
CA VAL A 114 6.77 0.82 8.16
C VAL A 114 5.59 1.70 8.53
N ALA A 115 4.37 1.17 8.52
CA ALA A 115 3.18 1.91 8.92
C ALA A 115 3.22 2.33 10.41
N TRP A 116 3.68 1.45 11.30
CA TRP A 116 3.87 1.78 12.71
C TRP A 116 4.92 2.86 12.93
N PHE A 117 6.08 2.76 12.29
CA PHE A 117 7.09 3.82 12.37
C PHE A 117 6.61 5.15 11.76
N CYS A 118 5.75 5.11 10.75
CA CYS A 118 5.10 6.30 10.24
C CYS A 118 4.30 7.00 11.34
N GLU A 119 3.49 6.25 12.13
CA GLU A 119 2.73 6.83 13.24
C GLU A 119 3.63 7.41 14.33
N GLU A 120 4.69 6.72 14.72
CA GLU A 120 5.65 7.23 15.70
C GLU A 120 6.32 8.52 15.21
N LEU A 121 6.74 8.56 13.94
CA LEU A 121 7.33 9.74 13.34
C LEU A 121 6.34 10.91 13.26
N LEU A 122 5.08 10.67 12.90
CA LEU A 122 4.04 11.70 12.81
C LEU A 122 3.73 12.38 14.15
N ARG A 123 4.00 11.71 15.29
CA ARG A 123 3.88 12.30 16.64
C ARG A 123 5.01 13.27 16.98
N MET A 124 6.13 13.23 16.27
CA MET A 124 7.26 14.14 16.53
C MET A 124 6.90 15.58 16.12
N SER A 125 7.34 16.53 16.93
CA SER A 125 7.04 17.97 16.73
C SER A 125 7.48 18.51 15.36
N GLN A 126 8.51 17.93 14.76
CA GLN A 126 8.99 18.35 13.44
C GLN A 126 7.97 18.11 12.31
N TRP A 127 6.96 17.25 12.51
CA TRP A 127 5.91 16.95 11.53
C TRP A 127 4.56 17.55 11.90
N ALA A 128 4.47 18.29 13.04
CA ALA A 128 3.23 18.83 13.55
C ALA A 128 2.56 19.85 12.61
N TYR A 129 3.32 20.45 11.68
CA TYR A 129 2.79 21.39 10.68
C TYR A 129 2.11 20.73 9.48
N LEU A 130 2.21 19.41 9.33
CA LEU A 130 1.52 18.70 8.26
C LEU A 130 0.01 18.71 8.52
N THR A 131 -0.78 18.98 7.49
CA THR A 131 -2.23 18.81 7.55
C THR A 131 -2.60 17.34 7.71
N ASP A 132 -3.81 17.06 8.20
CA ASP A 132 -4.28 15.68 8.37
C ASP A 132 -4.32 14.92 7.04
N GLU A 133 -4.71 15.57 5.95
CA GLU A 133 -4.65 15.02 4.60
C GLU A 133 -3.23 14.61 4.21
N ARG A 134 -2.23 15.46 4.47
CA ARG A 134 -0.83 15.16 4.16
C ARG A 134 -0.26 14.04 5.03
N LYS A 135 -0.71 13.94 6.28
CA LYS A 135 -0.39 12.80 7.16
C LYS A 135 -1.00 11.52 6.61
N ASP A 136 -2.23 11.57 6.11
CA ASP A 136 -2.87 10.42 5.48
C ASP A 136 -2.15 10.00 4.20
N TYR A 137 -1.66 10.93 3.39
CA TYR A 137 -0.80 10.56 2.24
C TYR A 137 0.48 9.84 2.66
N ALA A 138 1.10 10.23 3.77
CA ALA A 138 2.25 9.53 4.31
C ALA A 138 1.89 8.09 4.75
N ARG A 139 0.76 7.90 5.44
CA ARG A 139 0.23 6.59 5.87
C ARG A 139 -0.04 5.68 4.68
N VAL A 140 -0.76 6.19 3.69
CA VAL A 140 -1.04 5.45 2.44
C VAL A 140 0.26 5.09 1.72
N ALA A 141 1.21 6.04 1.62
CA ALA A 141 2.49 5.78 1.00
C ALA A 141 3.28 4.67 1.73
N CYS A 142 3.29 4.68 3.06
CA CYS A 142 3.94 3.64 3.88
C CYS A 142 3.30 2.27 3.68
N LEU A 143 1.98 2.18 3.51
CA LEU A 143 1.30 0.92 3.24
C LEU A 143 1.55 0.40 1.81
N LEU A 144 1.72 1.28 0.83
CA LEU A 144 1.75 0.89 -0.57
C LEU A 144 3.16 0.91 -1.21
N HIS A 145 4.22 1.36 -0.50
CA HIS A 145 5.56 1.61 -1.06
C HIS A 145 6.19 0.39 -1.74
N ASP A 146 6.04 -0.79 -1.16
CA ASP A 146 6.68 -2.04 -1.58
C ASP A 146 5.74 -3.01 -2.31
N THR A 147 4.52 -2.59 -2.63
CA THR A 147 3.50 -3.48 -3.25
C THR A 147 3.89 -4.00 -4.64
N ALA A 148 4.83 -3.35 -5.33
CA ALA A 148 5.36 -3.78 -6.62
C ALA A 148 6.84 -4.16 -6.55
N LYS A 149 7.32 -4.71 -5.42
CA LYS A 149 8.74 -4.95 -5.13
C LYS A 149 9.49 -5.72 -6.22
N TYR A 150 8.82 -6.62 -6.88
CA TYR A 150 9.35 -7.43 -7.99
C TYR A 150 8.43 -7.39 -9.21
N GLY A 151 7.74 -6.26 -9.45
CA GLY A 151 6.82 -6.07 -10.56
C GLY A 151 5.35 -6.17 -10.19
N LEU A 152 4.47 -5.97 -11.17
CA LEU A 152 3.01 -5.89 -10.97
C LEU A 152 2.29 -7.24 -11.16
N HIS A 153 2.91 -8.19 -11.82
CA HIS A 153 2.28 -9.47 -12.18
C HIS A 153 3.11 -10.65 -11.71
N GLU A 154 4.18 -10.96 -12.43
CA GLU A 154 5.09 -12.04 -12.11
C GLU A 154 6.26 -11.52 -11.27
N PHE A 155 6.80 -12.41 -10.45
CA PHE A 155 7.97 -12.12 -9.63
C PHE A 155 9.21 -11.97 -10.50
N ASP A 156 9.70 -10.73 -10.67
CA ASP A 156 10.91 -10.41 -11.44
C ASP A 156 11.91 -9.59 -10.60
N LYS A 157 13.02 -10.22 -10.24
CA LYS A 157 14.08 -9.58 -9.46
C LYS A 157 14.79 -8.43 -10.18
N GLU A 158 14.75 -8.38 -11.50
CA GLU A 158 15.38 -7.31 -12.27
C GLU A 158 14.62 -5.96 -12.09
N LEU A 159 13.35 -6.03 -11.70
CA LEU A 159 12.52 -4.84 -11.43
C LEU A 159 12.77 -4.21 -10.06
N TYR A 160 13.44 -4.95 -9.14
CA TYR A 160 13.70 -4.44 -7.77
C TYR A 160 14.30 -3.03 -7.72
N PRO A 161 15.29 -2.64 -8.54
CA PRO A 161 15.84 -1.27 -8.47
C PRO A 161 14.86 -0.16 -8.87
N LYS A 162 13.76 -0.51 -9.52
CA LYS A 162 12.73 0.42 -10.03
C LYS A 162 11.38 0.29 -9.30
N HIS A 163 11.28 -0.59 -8.30
CA HIS A 163 9.98 -0.93 -7.72
C HIS A 163 9.22 0.28 -7.15
N GLY A 164 9.90 1.24 -6.54
CA GLY A 164 9.25 2.46 -6.06
C GLY A 164 8.56 3.26 -7.17
N ALA A 165 9.21 3.38 -8.34
CA ALA A 165 8.60 4.05 -9.49
C ALA A 165 7.42 3.25 -10.07
N ILE A 166 7.54 1.91 -10.10
CA ILE A 166 6.48 1.01 -10.58
C ILE A 166 5.28 1.07 -9.64
N ALA A 167 5.50 1.00 -8.32
CA ALA A 167 4.44 1.11 -7.32
C ALA A 167 3.73 2.47 -7.41
N ALA A 168 4.50 3.58 -7.51
CA ALA A 168 3.95 4.93 -7.64
C ALA A 168 3.07 5.10 -8.88
N ASP A 169 3.51 4.58 -10.04
CA ASP A 169 2.74 4.63 -11.28
C ASP A 169 1.44 3.82 -11.16
N GLN A 170 1.50 2.62 -10.58
CA GLN A 170 0.33 1.78 -10.35
C GLN A 170 -0.66 2.42 -9.36
N VAL A 171 -0.17 3.00 -8.25
CA VAL A 171 -1.02 3.74 -7.30
C VAL A 171 -1.71 4.91 -7.99
N CYS A 172 -0.97 5.68 -8.79
CA CYS A 172 -1.51 6.81 -9.54
C CYS A 172 -2.64 6.38 -10.50
N ARG A 173 -2.42 5.33 -11.28
CA ARG A 173 -3.44 4.81 -12.21
C ARG A 173 -4.67 4.30 -11.48
N THR A 174 -4.47 3.58 -10.38
CA THR A 174 -5.59 3.07 -9.58
C THR A 174 -6.37 4.21 -8.92
N TRP A 175 -5.68 5.24 -8.41
CA TRP A 175 -6.27 6.44 -7.85
C TRP A 175 -7.18 7.15 -8.85
N MET A 176 -6.68 7.39 -10.07
CA MET A 176 -7.45 8.07 -11.13
C MET A 176 -8.73 7.32 -11.49
N VAL A 177 -8.72 6.00 -11.43
CA VAL A 177 -9.91 5.18 -11.68
C VAL A 177 -10.86 5.17 -10.47
N PHE A 178 -10.32 5.09 -9.27
CA PHE A 178 -11.10 4.96 -8.03
C PHE A 178 -11.79 6.27 -7.64
N PHE A 179 -11.07 7.39 -7.74
CA PHE A 179 -11.56 8.72 -7.34
C PHE A 179 -12.01 9.60 -8.52
N GLU A 180 -11.83 9.17 -9.74
CA GLU A 180 -12.09 9.97 -10.95
C GLU A 180 -11.41 11.35 -10.93
N SER A 181 -10.22 11.44 -10.32
CA SER A 181 -9.47 12.66 -10.08
C SER A 181 -7.96 12.44 -10.24
N ASP A 182 -7.22 13.55 -10.37
CA ASP A 182 -5.76 13.50 -10.40
C ASP A 182 -5.19 12.97 -9.08
N CYS A 183 -4.21 12.07 -9.19
CA CYS A 183 -3.54 11.53 -8.02
C CYS A 183 -2.64 12.60 -7.38
N PRO A 184 -2.66 12.74 -6.04
CA PRO A 184 -1.79 13.69 -5.35
C PRO A 184 -0.32 13.43 -5.62
N TYR A 185 0.40 14.45 -6.08
CA TYR A 185 1.83 14.37 -6.38
C TYR A 185 2.64 13.92 -5.14
N GLU A 186 2.31 14.44 -3.96
CA GLU A 186 3.03 14.12 -2.72
C GLU A 186 2.91 12.63 -2.35
N LEU A 187 1.77 12.00 -2.60
CA LEU A 187 1.59 10.56 -2.38
C LEU A 187 2.47 9.74 -3.31
N THR A 188 2.39 9.99 -4.61
CA THR A 188 3.14 9.23 -5.61
C THR A 188 4.64 9.46 -5.49
N GLN A 189 5.06 10.70 -5.20
CA GLN A 189 6.47 11.03 -5.01
C GLN A 189 7.05 10.35 -3.77
N ALA A 190 6.29 10.28 -2.67
CA ALA A 190 6.73 9.59 -1.46
C ALA A 190 6.95 8.09 -1.71
N ILE A 191 6.02 7.44 -2.42
CA ILE A 191 6.17 6.03 -2.82
C ILE A 191 7.40 5.86 -3.73
N LYS A 192 7.54 6.71 -4.74
CA LYS A 192 8.63 6.64 -5.71
C LYS A 192 10.01 6.79 -5.08
N SER A 193 10.13 7.63 -4.06
CA SER A 193 11.38 8.04 -3.46
C SER A 193 11.76 7.26 -2.18
N HIS A 194 10.90 6.33 -1.70
CA HIS A 194 11.10 5.67 -0.40
C HIS A 194 12.47 5.00 -0.22
N MET A 195 13.07 4.48 -1.31
CA MET A 195 14.40 3.89 -1.31
C MET A 195 15.52 4.88 -0.93
N GLY A 196 15.27 6.19 -0.94
CA GLY A 196 16.21 7.21 -0.52
C GLY A 196 17.52 7.20 -1.31
N GLN A 197 18.63 7.01 -0.62
CA GLN A 197 19.95 6.98 -1.24
C GLN A 197 20.19 5.80 -2.19
N TRP A 198 19.41 4.73 -2.07
CA TRP A 198 19.49 3.55 -2.94
C TRP A 198 18.62 3.65 -4.19
N THR A 199 17.85 4.73 -4.33
CA THR A 199 17.10 5.00 -5.56
C THR A 199 18.08 5.14 -6.75
N THR A 200 17.80 4.44 -7.83
CA THR A 200 18.65 4.39 -9.02
C THR A 200 18.81 5.77 -9.66
N ASP A 201 17.69 6.49 -9.82
CA ASP A 201 17.71 7.87 -10.32
C ASP A 201 17.81 8.85 -9.15
N LYS A 202 18.81 9.72 -9.17
CA LYS A 202 18.98 10.76 -8.15
C LYS A 202 17.84 11.76 -8.11
N ALA A 203 17.12 11.96 -9.21
CA ALA A 203 15.95 12.81 -9.27
C ALA A 203 14.77 12.26 -8.46
N ASP A 204 14.76 10.96 -8.23
CA ASP A 204 13.71 10.26 -7.46
C ASP A 204 14.05 10.15 -5.97
N ARG A 205 15.05 10.84 -5.46
CA ARG A 205 15.40 10.86 -4.03
C ARG A 205 14.42 11.70 -3.22
N PRO A 206 14.24 11.41 -1.91
CA PRO A 206 13.33 12.15 -1.05
C PRO A 206 13.64 13.65 -1.01
N PHE A 207 12.65 14.45 -1.38
CA PHE A 207 12.78 15.91 -1.45
C PHE A 207 11.76 16.62 -0.56
N THR A 208 10.50 16.19 -0.61
CA THR A 208 9.42 16.78 0.21
C THR A 208 9.47 16.26 1.66
N PRO A 209 8.77 16.94 2.59
CA PRO A 209 8.63 16.42 3.95
C PRO A 209 8.04 15.01 4.02
N ILE A 210 7.00 14.72 3.22
CA ILE A 210 6.35 13.40 3.20
C ILE A 210 7.31 12.34 2.67
N ASP A 211 8.05 12.63 1.59
CA ASP A 211 9.05 11.71 1.03
C ASP A 211 10.08 11.31 2.10
N ARG A 212 10.57 12.32 2.87
CA ARG A 212 11.56 12.08 3.92
C ARG A 212 10.99 11.29 5.07
N LEU A 213 9.73 11.51 5.44
CA LEU A 213 9.05 10.75 6.48
C LEU A 213 8.89 9.29 6.08
N VAL A 214 8.38 9.03 4.87
CA VAL A 214 8.18 7.66 4.35
C VAL A 214 9.52 6.94 4.20
N HIS A 215 10.54 7.60 3.64
CA HIS A 215 11.90 7.03 3.58
C HIS A 215 12.46 6.70 4.98
N MET A 216 12.25 7.58 5.97
CA MET A 216 12.74 7.35 7.33
C MET A 216 12.01 6.18 7.98
N ALA A 217 10.70 6.05 7.81
CA ALA A 217 9.91 4.94 8.33
C ALA A 217 10.40 3.59 7.75
N ASP A 218 10.55 3.50 6.43
CA ASP A 218 11.07 2.32 5.74
C ASP A 218 12.52 2.03 6.16
N TYR A 219 13.37 3.04 6.22
CA TYR A 219 14.76 2.90 6.64
C TYR A 219 14.88 2.29 8.03
N VAL A 220 14.11 2.79 9.01
CA VAL A 220 14.13 2.26 10.38
C VAL A 220 13.57 0.85 10.41
N ALA A 221 12.42 0.59 9.81
CA ALA A 221 11.80 -0.73 9.75
C ALA A 221 12.70 -1.80 9.10
N SER A 222 13.63 -1.39 8.24
CA SER A 222 14.56 -2.29 7.57
C SER A 222 15.87 -2.54 8.35
N ARG A 223 16.00 -2.08 9.61
CA ARG A 223 17.23 -2.31 10.41
C ARG A 223 17.17 -3.63 11.18
N ALA A 224 18.24 -4.41 11.11
CA ALA A 224 18.33 -5.77 11.67
C ALA A 224 18.12 -5.83 13.19
N PHE A 225 18.34 -4.74 13.91
CA PHE A 225 18.16 -4.65 15.36
C PHE A 225 16.74 -4.27 15.78
N ILE A 226 15.85 -3.98 14.84
CA ILE A 226 14.46 -3.65 15.13
C ILE A 226 13.70 -4.93 15.47
N ASP A 227 12.99 -4.89 16.58
CA ASP A 227 12.03 -5.90 16.99
C ASP A 227 10.73 -5.21 17.41
N ILE A 228 9.63 -5.63 16.84
CA ILE A 228 8.29 -5.12 17.17
C ILE A 228 7.45 -6.34 17.56
N PRO A 229 7.32 -6.65 18.86
CA PRO A 229 6.63 -7.84 19.32
C PRO A 229 5.22 -8.00 18.76
N ALA A 230 4.46 -6.90 18.66
CA ALA A 230 3.12 -6.89 18.10
C ALA A 230 3.03 -7.35 16.63
N ILE A 231 4.13 -7.28 15.87
CA ILE A 231 4.18 -7.70 14.47
C ILE A 231 4.79 -9.11 14.34
N ASN A 232 5.54 -9.56 15.35
CA ASN A 232 6.11 -10.91 15.41
C ASN A 232 5.05 -11.98 15.74
N ALA A 233 3.95 -11.61 16.41
CA ALA A 233 2.80 -12.48 16.55
C ALA A 233 2.29 -12.86 15.14
N ASP A 234 1.88 -14.10 14.97
CA ASP A 234 1.37 -14.60 13.69
C ASP A 234 0.34 -13.60 13.17
N TYR A 235 0.56 -13.03 11.99
CA TYR A 235 -0.29 -11.97 11.43
C TYR A 235 -1.75 -12.40 11.23
N ASN A 236 -2.07 -13.65 11.53
CA ASN A 236 -3.42 -14.21 11.60
C ASN A 236 -4.08 -14.13 12.99
N ASP A 237 -3.34 -13.78 14.05
CA ASP A 237 -3.87 -13.77 15.41
C ASP A 237 -4.20 -12.36 15.89
N LYS A 238 -5.42 -11.91 15.58
CA LYS A 238 -5.98 -10.66 16.12
C LYS A 238 -6.07 -10.64 17.66
N ALA A 239 -6.12 -11.80 18.28
CA ALA A 239 -6.37 -11.93 19.74
C ALA A 239 -5.13 -11.59 20.59
N GLU A 240 -3.90 -11.76 20.07
CA GLU A 240 -2.68 -11.48 20.84
C GLU A 240 -2.26 -10.00 20.77
N LEU A 241 -2.70 -9.23 19.78
CA LEU A 241 -2.34 -7.82 19.66
C LEU A 241 -3.01 -6.92 20.71
N ASP A 242 -4.17 -7.31 21.22
CA ASP A 242 -4.90 -6.58 22.26
C ASP A 242 -4.31 -6.81 23.68
N GLU A 243 -3.48 -7.83 23.88
CA GLU A 243 -2.87 -8.15 25.17
C GLU A 243 -1.46 -7.57 25.35
N ILE A 244 -0.80 -7.11 24.27
CA ILE A 244 0.49 -6.44 24.34
C ILE A 244 0.28 -4.93 24.54
N SER A 245 -0.22 -4.55 25.72
CA SER A 245 0.00 -3.19 26.23
C SER A 245 1.48 -3.06 26.59
N PRO A 246 2.25 -2.16 25.97
CA PRO A 246 3.62 -1.95 26.43
C PRO A 246 3.57 -1.35 27.83
N GLU A 247 3.78 -2.15 28.84
CA GLU A 247 4.27 -1.64 30.13
C GLU A 247 5.63 -1.04 29.84
N LEU A 248 5.66 0.30 29.71
CA LEU A 248 6.90 1.03 29.50
C LEU A 248 7.74 0.90 30.77
N PRO A 249 8.97 0.34 30.69
CA PRO A 249 9.76 -0.01 31.87
C PRO A 249 10.40 1.20 32.62
N TRP A 250 9.93 2.44 32.38
CA TRP A 250 10.47 3.65 33.01
C TRP A 250 9.44 4.47 33.81
N GLU A 251 8.36 3.87 34.25
CA GLU A 251 7.52 4.47 35.29
C GLU A 251 7.90 3.99 36.69
N GLU A 252 9.20 3.99 37.05
CA GLU A 252 9.66 3.99 38.45
C GLU A 252 11.06 4.55 38.51
N GLU A 253 11.19 5.90 38.73
CA GLU A 253 12.02 6.54 39.77
C GLU A 253 11.82 8.04 39.82
#